data_f6f2ecf99a09f3b8df7a02e7a5c7d6c0
#
_entry.id   f6f2ecf99a09f3b8df7a02e7a5c7d6c0
#
_cell.length_a   1.000
_cell.length_b   1.000
_cell.length_c   1.000
_cell.angle_alpha   90.00
_cell.angle_beta   90.00
_cell.angle_gamma   90.00
#
_symmetry.space_group_name_H-M   'P 1'
#
loop_
_entity.id
_entity.type
_entity.pdbx_description
1 polymer ?
#
loop_
_entity_poly.entity_id
_entity_poly.type
_entity_poly.pdbx_seq_one_letter_code
_entity_poly.pdbx_strand_id
1 'polypeptide(L)'
;MYHSDDFKIEADDKLAYIRTEWLRPLTDKEFTAEAMKAYHVIADRNAEIVLVNAQQVSILGPETKDWLSNTYYTLFSDTAVKKMARVMPDNLFKKLALASVVTRAEASTNISYTIQDFASESDAVNWLLNG
;
A
#
# COMPACT_ATOMS: atom_id res chain seq x y z
N MET A 1 -7.66 -2.38 15.49
CA MET A 1 -6.67 -1.33 15.53
C MET A 1 -7.20 -0.02 14.97
N TYR A 2 -7.26 0.22 13.68
CA TYR A 2 -7.90 1.40 13.11
C TYR A 2 -8.99 0.97 12.13
N HIS A 3 -10.18 1.53 12.27
CA HIS A 3 -11.30 1.20 11.39
C HIS A 3 -12.25 2.39 11.30
N SER A 4 -12.41 2.91 10.09
CA SER A 4 -13.43 3.91 9.76
C SER A 4 -14.31 3.35 8.65
N ASP A 5 -15.27 4.16 8.15
CA ASP A 5 -16.06 3.77 6.98
C ASP A 5 -15.21 3.72 5.71
N ASP A 6 -14.04 4.34 5.73
CA ASP A 6 -13.17 4.54 4.56
C ASP A 6 -12.01 3.55 4.49
N PHE A 7 -11.48 3.15 5.64
CA PHE A 7 -10.17 2.48 5.69
C PHE A 7 -10.04 1.64 6.95
N LYS A 8 -9.30 0.54 6.85
CA LYS A 8 -9.13 -0.42 7.93
C LYS A 8 -7.66 -0.83 8.05
N ILE A 9 -7.16 -0.89 9.28
CA ILE A 9 -5.80 -1.38 9.57
C ILE A 9 -5.90 -2.48 10.63
N GLU A 10 -5.29 -3.64 10.34
CA GLU A 10 -5.20 -4.77 11.26
C GLU A 10 -3.73 -5.13 11.44
N ALA A 11 -3.34 -5.55 12.62
CA ALA A 11 -1.95 -5.89 12.91
C ALA A 11 -1.84 -7.25 13.61
N ASP A 12 -0.77 -7.98 13.29
CA ASP A 12 -0.32 -9.15 14.02
C ASP A 12 1.14 -8.91 14.39
N ASP A 13 1.38 -8.50 15.63
CA ASP A 13 2.72 -8.12 16.08
C ASP A 13 3.68 -9.30 16.15
N LYS A 14 3.17 -10.52 16.34
CA LYS A 14 4.01 -11.74 16.36
C LYS A 14 4.65 -12.01 15.01
N LEU A 15 3.93 -11.67 13.93
CA LEU A 15 4.41 -11.85 12.57
C LEU A 15 5.06 -10.58 12.00
N ALA A 16 5.08 -9.49 12.76
CA ALA A 16 5.44 -8.16 12.28
C ALA A 16 4.67 -7.80 11.01
N TYR A 17 3.36 -8.09 10.99
CA TYR A 17 2.48 -7.99 9.85
C TYR A 17 1.41 -6.94 10.08
N ILE A 18 1.17 -6.11 9.06
CA ILE A 18 0.04 -5.19 9.03
C ILE A 18 -0.71 -5.37 7.72
N ARG A 19 -2.04 -5.49 7.83
CA ARG A 19 -2.96 -5.52 6.71
C ARG A 19 -3.74 -4.21 6.67
N THR A 20 -3.75 -3.56 5.52
CA THR A 20 -4.56 -2.36 5.29
C THR A 20 -5.58 -2.64 4.19
N GLU A 21 -6.73 -2.01 4.28
CA GLU A 21 -7.78 -2.18 3.28
C GLU A 21 -8.52 -0.87 3.03
N TRP A 22 -8.59 -0.47 1.77
CA TRP A 22 -9.42 0.64 1.31
C TRP A 22 -10.83 0.09 1.15
N LEU A 23 -11.80 0.65 1.90
CA LEU A 23 -13.16 0.08 1.99
C LEU A 23 -14.12 0.65 0.97
N ARG A 24 -13.83 1.84 0.42
CA ARG A 24 -14.64 2.47 -0.61
C ARG A 24 -13.79 3.44 -1.42
N PRO A 25 -14.26 3.87 -2.62
CA PRO A 25 -13.59 4.94 -3.34
C PRO A 25 -13.57 6.24 -2.54
N LEU A 26 -12.42 6.91 -2.53
CA LEU A 26 -12.23 8.17 -1.80
C LEU A 26 -11.80 9.28 -2.76
N THR A 27 -12.01 10.54 -2.34
CA THR A 27 -11.38 11.67 -3.02
C THR A 27 -9.87 11.60 -2.83
N ASP A 28 -9.12 12.32 -3.66
CA ASP A 28 -7.66 12.37 -3.54
C ASP A 28 -7.22 12.88 -2.17
N LYS A 29 -7.91 13.87 -1.64
CA LYS A 29 -7.61 14.42 -0.31
C LYS A 29 -7.84 13.41 0.81
N GLU A 30 -8.97 12.71 0.75
CA GLU A 30 -9.28 11.66 1.73
C GLU A 30 -8.27 10.52 1.64
N PHE A 31 -7.95 10.12 0.41
CA PHE A 31 -6.98 9.06 0.15
C PHE A 31 -5.61 9.39 0.76
N THR A 32 -5.11 10.59 0.49
CA THR A 32 -3.80 11.02 1.01
C THR A 32 -3.77 11.03 2.53
N ALA A 33 -4.84 11.52 3.17
CA ALA A 33 -4.91 11.55 4.63
C ALA A 33 -4.88 10.14 5.24
N GLU A 34 -5.67 9.20 4.68
CA GLU A 34 -5.71 7.83 5.17
C GLU A 34 -4.39 7.10 4.90
N ALA A 35 -3.78 7.35 3.74
CA ALA A 35 -2.49 6.76 3.40
C ALA A 35 -1.40 7.17 4.39
N MET A 36 -1.39 8.41 4.83
CA MET A 36 -0.41 8.88 5.84
C MET A 36 -0.67 8.27 7.20
N LYS A 37 -1.92 8.05 7.60
CA LYS A 37 -2.22 7.33 8.83
C LYS A 37 -1.68 5.91 8.78
N ALA A 38 -1.86 5.24 7.65
CA ALA A 38 -1.33 3.89 7.45
C ALA A 38 0.19 3.87 7.58
N TYR A 39 0.86 4.82 6.95
CA TYR A 39 2.31 4.93 7.05
C TYR A 39 2.77 5.04 8.50
N HIS A 40 2.16 5.93 9.28
CA HIS A 40 2.55 6.13 10.68
C HIS A 40 2.34 4.88 11.53
N VAL A 41 1.24 4.17 11.34
CA VAL A 41 0.99 2.92 12.07
C VAL A 41 2.03 1.86 11.71
N ILE A 42 2.31 1.70 10.42
CA ILE A 42 3.28 0.72 9.92
C ILE A 42 4.69 1.02 10.47
N ALA A 43 5.10 2.29 10.42
CA ALA A 43 6.40 2.72 10.91
C ALA A 43 6.52 2.53 12.44
N ASP A 44 5.51 2.96 13.19
CA ASP A 44 5.53 2.93 14.65
C ASP A 44 5.52 1.50 15.19
N ARG A 45 4.92 0.56 14.48
CA ARG A 45 4.86 -0.84 14.90
C ARG A 45 6.03 -1.68 14.39
N ASN A 46 6.92 -1.10 13.61
CA ASN A 46 8.07 -1.80 13.02
C ASN A 46 7.63 -3.02 12.21
N ALA A 47 6.55 -2.88 11.44
CA ALA A 47 6.06 -3.95 10.58
C ALA A 47 7.09 -4.28 9.51
N GLU A 48 7.31 -5.57 9.26
CA GLU A 48 8.25 -6.05 8.24
C GLU A 48 7.54 -6.49 6.97
N ILE A 49 6.30 -6.96 7.10
CA ILE A 49 5.49 -7.35 5.94
C ILE A 49 4.15 -6.60 5.99
N VAL A 50 3.76 -6.06 4.84
CA VAL A 50 2.57 -5.22 4.73
C VAL A 50 1.72 -5.69 3.55
N LEU A 51 0.41 -5.85 3.79
CA LEU A 51 -0.56 -6.10 2.73
C LEU A 51 -1.42 -4.85 2.56
N VAL A 52 -1.56 -4.40 1.32
CA VAL A 52 -2.43 -3.28 0.98
C VAL A 52 -3.54 -3.80 0.05
N ASN A 53 -4.77 -3.89 0.56
CA ASN A 53 -5.89 -4.21 -0.31
C ASN A 53 -6.38 -2.93 -0.96
N ALA A 54 -6.05 -2.76 -2.25
CA ALA A 54 -6.36 -1.57 -3.03
C ALA A 54 -7.52 -1.80 -4.00
N GLN A 55 -8.31 -2.85 -3.82
CA GLN A 55 -9.38 -3.22 -4.77
C GLN A 55 -10.44 -2.14 -4.92
N GLN A 56 -10.68 -1.33 -3.89
CA GLN A 56 -11.67 -0.26 -3.89
C GLN A 56 -11.09 1.13 -4.17
N VAL A 57 -9.78 1.22 -4.46
CA VAL A 57 -9.16 2.51 -4.78
C VAL A 57 -9.71 3.04 -6.10
N SER A 58 -10.12 4.31 -6.10
CA SER A 58 -10.60 4.99 -7.30
C SER A 58 -9.45 5.46 -8.18
N ILE A 59 -9.77 6.05 -9.34
CA ILE A 59 -8.77 6.68 -10.20
C ILE A 59 -8.27 7.94 -9.49
N LEU A 60 -6.96 7.99 -9.27
CA LEU A 60 -6.31 9.11 -8.59
C LEU A 60 -5.87 10.16 -9.61
N GLY A 61 -5.88 11.43 -9.20
CA GLY A 61 -5.41 12.53 -10.04
C GLY A 61 -3.90 12.52 -10.22
N PRO A 62 -3.39 13.31 -11.19
CA PRO A 62 -1.95 13.34 -11.48
C PRO A 62 -1.09 13.74 -10.29
N GLU A 63 -1.54 14.70 -9.49
CA GLU A 63 -0.77 15.18 -8.33
C GLU A 63 -0.65 14.11 -7.26
N THR A 64 -1.72 13.37 -6.99
CA THR A 64 -1.70 12.27 -6.03
C THR A 64 -0.82 11.13 -6.52
N LYS A 65 -0.87 10.81 -7.81
CA LYS A 65 0.01 9.79 -8.39
C LYS A 65 1.47 10.21 -8.31
N ASP A 66 1.78 11.48 -8.55
CA ASP A 66 3.14 12.01 -8.42
C ASP A 66 3.63 11.92 -6.97
N TRP A 67 2.76 12.27 -6.01
CA TRP A 67 3.08 12.16 -4.60
C TRP A 67 3.37 10.71 -4.18
N LEU A 68 2.55 9.77 -4.63
CA LEU A 68 2.79 8.35 -4.37
C LEU A 68 4.15 7.91 -4.93
N SER A 69 4.43 8.27 -6.18
CA SER A 69 5.66 7.85 -6.87
C SER A 69 6.91 8.48 -6.28
N ASN A 70 6.86 9.77 -5.95
CA ASN A 70 8.05 10.54 -5.59
C ASN A 70 8.28 10.59 -4.09
N THR A 71 7.26 10.35 -3.27
CA THR A 71 7.32 10.56 -1.82
C THR A 71 6.85 9.37 -1.02
N TYR A 72 5.60 8.96 -1.20
CA TYR A 72 4.95 8.01 -0.29
C TYR A 72 5.67 6.66 -0.21
N TYR A 73 5.88 6.01 -1.33
CA TYR A 73 6.51 4.68 -1.33
C TYR A 73 7.96 4.74 -0.85
N THR A 74 8.65 5.85 -1.09
CA THR A 74 10.02 6.03 -0.62
C THR A 74 10.10 6.13 0.91
N LEU A 75 9.06 6.67 1.56
CA LEU A 75 9.03 6.79 3.02
C LEU A 75 9.22 5.43 3.71
N PHE A 76 8.68 4.36 3.15
CA PHE A 76 8.79 3.03 3.74
C PHE A 76 10.21 2.47 3.69
N SER A 77 11.09 3.01 2.86
CA SER A 77 12.49 2.58 2.80
C SER A 77 13.26 2.89 4.09
N ASP A 78 12.77 3.84 4.88
CA ASP A 78 13.36 4.21 6.18
C ASP A 78 12.69 3.49 7.36
N THR A 79 11.86 2.49 7.07
CA THR A 79 11.14 1.71 8.09
C THR A 79 11.66 0.27 8.12
N ALA A 80 11.08 -0.57 8.97
CA ALA A 80 11.43 -1.99 9.04
C ALA A 80 10.82 -2.81 7.89
N VAL A 81 10.02 -2.23 7.02
CA VAL A 81 9.31 -2.95 5.94
C VAL A 81 10.31 -3.60 4.98
N LYS A 82 10.10 -4.90 4.74
CA LYS A 82 10.89 -5.73 3.81
C LYS A 82 10.09 -6.10 2.57
N LYS A 83 8.79 -6.34 2.74
CA LYS A 83 7.88 -6.72 1.66
C LYS A 83 6.55 -6.00 1.79
N MET A 84 6.05 -5.50 0.67
CA MET A 84 4.72 -4.92 0.57
C MET A 84 3.98 -5.58 -0.59
N ALA A 85 2.86 -6.23 -0.28
CA ALA A 85 1.99 -6.84 -1.28
C ALA A 85 0.78 -5.95 -1.51
N ARG A 86 0.45 -5.67 -2.77
CA ARG A 86 -0.74 -4.89 -3.11
C ARG A 86 -1.74 -5.77 -3.85
N VAL A 87 -2.96 -5.85 -3.33
CA VAL A 87 -4.07 -6.53 -4.02
C VAL A 87 -4.78 -5.49 -4.86
N MET A 88 -4.78 -5.71 -6.17
CA MET A 88 -5.11 -4.69 -7.17
C MET A 88 -6.60 -4.71 -7.56
N PRO A 89 -7.14 -3.56 -8.03
CA PRO A 89 -8.49 -3.54 -8.59
C PRO A 89 -8.61 -4.44 -9.83
N ASP A 90 -9.80 -4.98 -10.09
CA ASP A 90 -10.06 -5.77 -11.29
C ASP A 90 -10.11 -4.91 -12.57
N ASN A 91 -10.52 -3.64 -12.43
CA ASN A 91 -10.59 -2.73 -13.56
C ASN A 91 -9.18 -2.47 -14.13
N LEU A 92 -9.02 -2.71 -15.43
CA LEU A 92 -7.71 -2.62 -16.09
C LEU A 92 -7.09 -1.23 -15.98
N PHE A 93 -7.87 -0.17 -16.17
CA PHE A 93 -7.35 1.20 -16.09
C PHE A 93 -6.85 1.54 -14.69
N LYS A 94 -7.63 1.17 -13.66
CA LYS A 94 -7.22 1.39 -12.27
C LYS A 94 -5.98 0.58 -11.91
N LYS A 95 -5.93 -0.66 -12.35
CA LYS A 95 -4.81 -1.56 -12.13
C LYS A 95 -3.53 -1.00 -12.76
N LEU A 96 -3.59 -0.58 -14.03
CA LEU A 96 -2.43 -0.02 -14.73
C LEU A 96 -1.96 1.29 -14.09
N ALA A 97 -2.89 2.14 -13.67
CA ALA A 97 -2.55 3.40 -13.02
C ALA A 97 -1.80 3.16 -11.71
N LEU A 98 -2.26 2.23 -10.86
CA LEU A 98 -1.59 1.91 -9.61
C LEU A 98 -0.25 1.20 -9.83
N ALA A 99 -0.17 0.33 -10.84
CA ALA A 99 1.08 -0.34 -11.19
C ALA A 99 2.13 0.67 -11.66
N SER A 100 1.74 1.64 -12.48
CA SER A 100 2.66 2.64 -13.01
C SER A 100 3.27 3.52 -11.92
N VAL A 101 2.54 3.79 -10.85
CA VAL A 101 3.02 4.58 -9.72
C VAL A 101 4.25 3.91 -9.09
N VAL A 102 4.20 2.61 -8.85
CA VAL A 102 5.32 1.87 -8.25
C VAL A 102 6.47 1.73 -9.24
N THR A 103 6.19 1.46 -10.51
CA THR A 103 7.24 1.42 -11.53
C THR A 103 8.01 2.72 -11.58
N ARG A 104 7.32 3.86 -11.53
CA ARG A 104 7.94 5.18 -11.49
C ARG A 104 8.76 5.38 -10.20
N ALA A 105 8.23 4.97 -9.06
CA ALA A 105 8.94 5.09 -7.79
C ALA A 105 10.24 4.30 -7.81
N GLU A 106 10.20 3.06 -8.29
CA GLU A 106 11.39 2.21 -8.38
C GLU A 106 12.44 2.74 -9.35
N ALA A 107 12.01 3.41 -10.42
CA ALA A 107 12.90 3.98 -11.42
C ALA A 107 13.54 5.30 -10.98
N SER A 108 12.82 6.12 -10.21
CA SER A 108 13.24 7.51 -9.91
C SER A 108 13.67 7.74 -8.46
N THR A 109 13.42 6.80 -7.55
CA THR A 109 13.79 6.92 -6.14
C THR A 109 14.46 5.64 -5.66
N ASN A 110 14.98 5.66 -4.43
CA ASN A 110 15.66 4.51 -3.86
C ASN A 110 14.71 3.73 -2.96
N ILE A 111 14.11 2.67 -3.52
CA ILE A 111 13.19 1.78 -2.79
C ILE A 111 14.01 0.59 -2.28
N SER A 112 14.09 0.42 -0.97
CA SER A 112 14.92 -0.60 -0.33
C SER A 112 14.19 -1.89 0.03
N TYR A 113 12.88 -1.95 -0.20
CA TYR A 113 12.04 -3.12 0.07
C TYR A 113 11.41 -3.61 -1.23
N THR A 114 10.80 -4.80 -1.20
CA THR A 114 10.17 -5.38 -2.40
C THR A 114 8.66 -5.11 -2.39
N ILE A 115 8.15 -4.58 -3.51
CA ILE A 115 6.71 -4.36 -3.72
C ILE A 115 6.27 -5.30 -4.82
N GLN A 116 5.18 -6.06 -4.57
CA GLN A 116 4.63 -6.95 -5.58
C GLN A 116 3.11 -6.87 -5.59
N ASP A 117 2.52 -6.93 -6.80
CA ASP A 117 1.08 -6.81 -7.01
C ASP A 117 0.44 -8.18 -7.24
N PHE A 118 -0.78 -8.34 -6.73
CA PHE A 118 -1.53 -9.60 -6.80
C PHE A 118 -2.99 -9.33 -7.17
N ALA A 119 -3.62 -10.32 -7.79
CA ALA A 119 -5.05 -10.27 -8.10
C ALA A 119 -5.90 -10.70 -6.90
N SER A 120 -5.36 -11.51 -5.98
CA SER A 120 -6.10 -12.02 -4.82
C SER A 120 -5.31 -11.83 -3.53
N GLU A 121 -6.04 -11.69 -2.42
CA GLU A 121 -5.43 -11.61 -1.09
C GLU A 121 -4.71 -12.89 -0.71
N SER A 122 -5.27 -14.05 -1.06
CA SER A 122 -4.63 -15.31 -0.67
C SER A 122 -3.24 -15.47 -1.29
N ASP A 123 -3.07 -15.08 -2.55
CA ASP A 123 -1.76 -15.10 -3.21
C ASP A 123 -0.81 -14.09 -2.57
N ALA A 124 -1.31 -12.91 -2.23
CA ALA A 124 -0.52 -11.87 -1.56
C ALA A 124 -0.01 -12.34 -0.19
N VAL A 125 -0.89 -12.91 0.62
CA VAL A 125 -0.53 -13.42 1.95
C VAL A 125 0.49 -14.55 1.83
N ASN A 126 0.28 -15.46 0.89
CA ASN A 126 1.22 -16.56 0.67
C ASN A 126 2.62 -16.04 0.34
N TRP A 127 2.71 -15.05 -0.53
CA TRP A 127 4.00 -14.44 -0.87
C TRP A 127 4.65 -13.75 0.33
N LEU A 128 3.87 -13.02 1.12
CA LEU A 128 4.38 -12.32 2.31
C LEU A 128 4.95 -13.30 3.33
N LEU A 129 4.27 -14.42 3.57
CA LEU A 129 4.66 -15.37 4.61
C LEU A 129 5.67 -16.43 4.14
N ASN A 130 5.64 -16.80 2.86
CA ASN A 130 6.39 -17.96 2.35
C ASN A 130 7.28 -17.64 1.15
N GLY A 131 7.12 -16.47 0.56
CA GLY A 131 7.89 -16.07 -0.62
C GLY A 131 9.22 -15.42 -0.32
#